data_42e1d81592294abd7afcc95acf77eec5
#
_entry.id   42e1d81592294abd7afcc95acf77eec5
#
_cell.length_a   1.000
_cell.length_b   1.000
_cell.length_c   1.000
_cell.angle_alpha   90.00
_cell.angle_beta   90.00
_cell.angle_gamma   90.00
#
_symmetry.space_group_name_H-M   'P 1'
#
loop_
_entity.id
_entity.type
_entity.pdbx_description
1 polymer ?
#
loop_
_entity_poly.entity_id
_entity_poly.type
_entity_poly.pdbx_seq_one_letter_code
_entity_poly.pdbx_strand_id
1 'polypeptide(L)'
;MKRILEQSKTLYQLESYTCNMVSGHDGGRNLIYICNNKENKYVLRISVLNDRKGEDFRAETEFVHYLAQNGAPVADVIPSIHGKFVECLETEGRRYYVCLFAYAKGMLISDNGYRYREGAPLAEYFYNTGKTLGRIHQLSKHYSPAHRRPDYFDKYNMDYINRLIPQEYSELKRAIADRLDQFRALPTEPDVYGLIHFDFSDGNYHIDMDTGDITVFDFDNCINCWFMFDLANLWTHGEGWFRSEANPTKRMEYMQLYFDTILQGYKTETDADEFLLEKLPLFIDMVLIENIVDEFEVCAREGEDVDAEDIEDAARCLVNHIPYAGIGK
;
A
#
# COMPACT_ATOMS: atom_id res chain seq x y z
N MET A 1 -27.04 2.26 3.26
CA MET A 1 -26.07 2.80 2.30
C MET A 1 -26.58 3.99 1.49
N LYS A 2 -27.70 3.95 0.76
CA LYS A 2 -28.20 5.09 -0.05
C LYS A 2 -28.26 6.42 0.73
N ARG A 3 -28.74 6.42 1.99
CA ARG A 3 -28.82 7.60 2.85
C ARG A 3 -27.41 8.16 3.16
N ILE A 4 -26.42 7.30 3.43
CA ILE A 4 -25.03 7.72 3.71
C ILE A 4 -24.42 8.37 2.47
N LEU A 5 -24.62 7.77 1.28
CA LEU A 5 -24.14 8.35 0.03
C LEU A 5 -24.74 9.75 -0.21
N GLU A 6 -26.05 9.94 -0.05
CA GLU A 6 -26.68 11.26 -0.24
C GLU A 6 -26.16 12.30 0.77
N GLN A 7 -25.99 11.92 2.04
CA GLN A 7 -25.40 12.81 3.05
C GLN A 7 -23.94 13.16 2.69
N SER A 8 -23.17 12.18 2.23
CA SER A 8 -21.80 12.39 1.77
C SER A 8 -21.73 13.35 0.59
N LYS A 9 -22.65 13.21 -0.38
CA LYS A 9 -22.72 14.13 -1.53
C LYS A 9 -22.98 15.56 -1.08
N THR A 10 -23.84 15.79 -0.11
CA THR A 10 -24.10 17.12 0.44
C THR A 10 -22.87 17.68 1.15
N LEU A 11 -22.17 16.88 1.96
CA LEU A 11 -20.98 17.30 2.68
C LEU A 11 -19.83 17.74 1.76
N TYR A 12 -19.74 17.16 0.57
CA TYR A 12 -18.68 17.43 -0.39
C TYR A 12 -19.16 18.14 -1.67
N GLN A 13 -20.39 18.70 -1.65
CA GLN A 13 -20.98 19.45 -2.77
C GLN A 13 -21.04 18.65 -4.10
N LEU A 14 -21.39 17.38 -3.99
CA LEU A 14 -21.45 16.45 -5.12
C LEU A 14 -22.87 16.18 -5.63
N GLU A 15 -23.88 17.03 -5.30
CA GLU A 15 -25.28 16.83 -5.68
C GLU A 15 -25.47 16.79 -7.21
N SER A 16 -24.64 17.57 -7.95
CA SER A 16 -24.66 17.60 -9.42
C SER A 16 -23.80 16.51 -10.08
N TYR A 17 -23.12 15.68 -9.26
CA TYR A 17 -22.23 14.63 -9.75
C TYR A 17 -22.98 13.29 -9.87
N THR A 18 -22.63 12.54 -10.90
CA THR A 18 -22.96 11.11 -10.99
C THR A 18 -21.91 10.33 -10.20
N CYS A 19 -22.33 9.64 -9.14
CA CYS A 19 -21.45 8.81 -8.33
C CYS A 19 -21.76 7.33 -8.58
N ASN A 20 -20.84 6.62 -9.18
CA ASN A 20 -20.93 5.20 -9.46
C ASN A 20 -19.99 4.42 -8.52
N MET A 21 -20.52 3.39 -7.87
CA MET A 21 -19.72 2.50 -7.07
C MET A 21 -18.79 1.71 -7.99
N VAL A 22 -17.51 1.68 -7.64
CA VAL A 22 -16.55 0.80 -8.30
C VAL A 22 -16.81 -0.60 -7.80
N SER A 23 -17.03 -1.54 -8.71
CA SER A 23 -17.09 -2.97 -8.37
C SER A 23 -15.69 -3.42 -7.98
N GLY A 24 -15.39 -3.39 -6.72
CA GLY A 24 -14.12 -3.87 -6.18
C GLY A 24 -14.38 -4.67 -4.93
N HIS A 25 -13.68 -5.74 -4.76
CA HIS A 25 -13.59 -6.69 -3.66
C HIS A 25 -14.86 -6.88 -2.82
N ASP A 26 -15.55 -7.97 -3.03
CA ASP A 26 -16.49 -8.53 -2.03
C ASP A 26 -15.70 -8.64 -0.70
N GLY A 27 -16.24 -8.03 0.35
CA GLY A 27 -15.58 -8.00 1.66
C GLY A 27 -14.59 -6.85 1.91
N GLY A 28 -14.38 -5.93 0.95
CA GLY A 28 -13.49 -4.77 1.12
C GLY A 28 -13.88 -3.85 2.28
N ARG A 29 -12.87 -3.27 2.94
CA ARG A 29 -13.02 -2.33 4.05
C ARG A 29 -13.80 -1.08 3.67
N ASN A 30 -13.67 -0.66 2.42
CA ASN A 30 -14.16 0.62 1.91
C ASN A 30 -15.14 0.44 0.75
N LEU A 31 -16.19 1.26 0.73
CA LEU A 31 -16.99 1.47 -0.48
C LEU A 31 -16.42 2.66 -1.24
N ILE A 32 -16.04 2.43 -2.49
CA ILE A 32 -15.43 3.44 -3.36
C ILE A 32 -16.43 3.86 -4.42
N TYR A 33 -16.66 5.16 -4.54
CA TYR A 33 -17.48 5.75 -5.58
C TYR A 33 -16.63 6.70 -6.43
N ILE A 34 -16.70 6.54 -7.73
CA ILE A 34 -16.19 7.54 -8.68
C ILE A 34 -17.31 8.52 -8.94
N CYS A 35 -17.12 9.77 -8.50
CA CYS A 35 -18.05 10.87 -8.65
C CYS A 35 -17.56 11.79 -9.76
N ASN A 36 -18.31 11.93 -10.84
CA ASN A 36 -17.91 12.74 -11.98
C ASN A 36 -19.07 13.63 -12.50
N ASN A 37 -18.66 14.78 -13.04
CA ASN A 37 -19.47 15.64 -13.87
C ASN A 37 -18.74 15.94 -15.18
N LYS A 38 -19.15 16.97 -15.94
CA LYS A 38 -18.51 17.34 -17.21
C LYS A 38 -17.08 17.87 -17.06
N GLU A 39 -16.72 18.38 -15.87
CA GLU A 39 -15.48 19.14 -15.64
C GLU A 39 -14.53 18.43 -14.68
N ASN A 40 -15.09 17.77 -13.66
CA ASN A 40 -14.33 17.25 -12.53
C ASN A 40 -14.64 15.77 -12.25
N LYS A 41 -13.68 15.08 -11.69
CA LYS A 41 -13.77 13.69 -11.25
C LYS A 41 -13.11 13.54 -9.88
N TYR A 42 -13.78 12.85 -8.97
CA TYR A 42 -13.34 12.62 -7.60
C TYR A 42 -13.56 11.17 -7.18
N VAL A 43 -12.87 10.75 -6.13
CA VAL A 43 -13.06 9.46 -5.48
C VAL A 43 -13.65 9.70 -4.09
N LEU A 44 -14.88 9.24 -3.87
CA LEU A 44 -15.55 9.27 -2.58
C LEU A 44 -15.38 7.91 -1.92
N ARG A 45 -14.69 7.86 -0.77
CA ARG A 45 -14.50 6.67 0.04
C ARG A 45 -15.40 6.71 1.26
N ILE A 46 -16.14 5.64 1.49
CA ILE A 46 -16.99 5.43 2.67
C ILE A 46 -16.50 4.16 3.37
N SER A 47 -15.89 4.30 4.53
CA SER A 47 -15.39 3.18 5.33
C SER A 47 -16.51 2.60 6.17
N VAL A 48 -16.81 1.31 5.97
CA VAL A 48 -17.95 0.60 6.55
C VAL A 48 -17.56 -0.33 7.69
N LEU A 49 -16.29 -0.73 7.79
CA LEU A 49 -15.77 -1.56 8.87
C LEU A 49 -15.35 -0.69 10.05
N ASN A 50 -15.56 -1.21 11.27
CA ASN A 50 -15.16 -0.53 12.51
C ASN A 50 -13.81 -1.06 13.05
N ASP A 51 -12.92 -1.49 12.16
CA ASP A 51 -11.60 -1.99 12.48
C ASP A 51 -10.58 -0.87 12.74
N ARG A 52 -10.93 0.37 12.41
CA ARG A 52 -10.12 1.57 12.59
C ARG A 52 -10.85 2.65 13.37
N LYS A 53 -10.09 3.50 14.05
CA LYS A 53 -10.61 4.67 14.78
C LYS A 53 -10.63 5.89 13.86
N GLY A 54 -11.45 6.88 14.21
CA GLY A 54 -11.51 8.14 13.46
C GLY A 54 -10.15 8.87 13.38
N GLU A 55 -9.26 8.64 14.35
CA GLU A 55 -7.90 9.19 14.34
C GLU A 55 -7.03 8.59 13.26
N ASP A 56 -7.20 7.30 12.93
CA ASP A 56 -6.46 6.63 11.87
C ASP A 56 -6.76 7.24 10.49
N PHE A 57 -8.04 7.57 10.23
CA PHE A 57 -8.45 8.23 9.00
C PHE A 57 -7.94 9.68 8.92
N ARG A 58 -7.90 10.39 10.07
CA ARG A 58 -7.32 11.75 10.10
C ARG A 58 -5.82 11.71 9.84
N ALA A 59 -5.11 10.79 10.49
CA ALA A 59 -3.67 10.66 10.30
C ALA A 59 -3.31 10.34 8.84
N GLU A 60 -4.05 9.43 8.18
CA GLU A 60 -3.90 9.13 6.76
C GLU A 60 -4.13 10.39 5.90
N THR A 61 -5.30 11.04 6.05
CA THR A 61 -5.67 12.18 5.21
C THR A 61 -4.79 13.40 5.43
N GLU A 62 -4.29 13.63 6.65
CA GLU A 62 -3.30 14.67 6.94
C GLU A 62 -1.97 14.37 6.25
N PHE A 63 -1.52 13.11 6.24
CA PHE A 63 -0.30 12.73 5.54
C PHE A 63 -0.43 12.91 4.03
N VAL A 64 -1.51 12.43 3.42
CA VAL A 64 -1.77 12.61 1.99
C VAL A 64 -1.79 14.09 1.62
N HIS A 65 -2.49 14.94 2.41
CA HIS A 65 -2.51 16.37 2.18
C HIS A 65 -1.12 16.99 2.30
N TYR A 66 -0.36 16.65 3.34
CA TYR A 66 1.02 17.10 3.49
C TYR A 66 1.88 16.74 2.28
N LEU A 67 1.80 15.49 1.81
CA LEU A 67 2.54 15.03 0.63
C LEU A 67 2.17 15.86 -0.61
N ALA A 68 0.88 16.04 -0.88
CA ALA A 68 0.39 16.81 -2.02
C ALA A 68 0.84 18.27 -1.96
N GLN A 69 0.70 18.93 -0.80
CA GLN A 69 1.10 20.34 -0.62
C GLN A 69 2.62 20.56 -0.74
N ASN A 70 3.42 19.51 -0.54
CA ASN A 70 4.87 19.55 -0.71
C ASN A 70 5.36 18.95 -2.04
N GLY A 71 4.44 18.76 -2.99
CA GLY A 71 4.76 18.41 -4.37
C GLY A 71 5.06 16.94 -4.62
N ALA A 72 4.60 16.02 -3.73
CA ALA A 72 4.54 14.62 -4.09
C ALA A 72 3.38 14.36 -5.07
N PRO A 73 3.54 13.45 -6.02
CA PRO A 73 2.50 13.13 -6.99
C PRO A 73 1.48 12.15 -6.38
N VAL A 74 0.64 12.66 -5.50
CA VAL A 74 -0.42 11.89 -4.82
C VAL A 74 -1.80 12.50 -5.08
N ALA A 75 -2.83 11.69 -5.04
CA ALA A 75 -4.23 12.12 -5.14
C ALA A 75 -4.64 12.83 -3.84
N ASP A 76 -4.60 14.15 -3.82
CA ASP A 76 -4.88 14.97 -2.62
C ASP A 76 -6.29 14.76 -2.09
N VAL A 77 -6.45 14.91 -0.78
CA VAL A 77 -7.75 14.89 -0.12
C VAL A 77 -8.46 16.24 -0.24
N ILE A 78 -9.76 16.20 -0.45
CA ILE A 78 -10.61 17.38 -0.62
C ILE A 78 -11.41 17.62 0.67
N PRO A 79 -11.35 18.82 1.25
CA PRO A 79 -12.10 19.13 2.48
C PRO A 79 -13.60 19.21 2.23
N SER A 80 -14.39 18.81 3.23
CA SER A 80 -15.85 18.99 3.26
C SER A 80 -16.24 20.46 3.38
N ILE A 81 -17.55 20.75 3.31
CA ILE A 81 -18.11 22.10 3.61
C ILE A 81 -17.78 22.57 5.03
N HIS A 82 -17.38 21.69 5.93
CA HIS A 82 -16.95 22.02 7.29
C HIS A 82 -15.43 22.23 7.40
N GLY A 83 -14.69 22.17 6.29
CA GLY A 83 -13.23 22.24 6.26
C GLY A 83 -12.52 21.01 6.81
N LYS A 84 -13.20 19.86 6.89
CA LYS A 84 -12.65 18.60 7.40
C LYS A 84 -12.30 17.65 6.27
N PHE A 85 -11.18 16.97 6.38
CA PHE A 85 -10.80 15.90 5.45
C PHE A 85 -11.58 14.60 5.70
N VAL A 86 -11.97 14.36 6.96
CA VAL A 86 -12.73 13.18 7.37
C VAL A 86 -14.02 13.61 8.02
N GLU A 87 -15.14 13.19 7.47
CA GLU A 87 -16.44 13.32 8.11
C GLU A 87 -16.89 11.99 8.73
N CYS A 88 -17.58 12.08 9.85
CA CYS A 88 -18.16 10.91 10.51
C CYS A 88 -19.68 11.01 10.43
N LEU A 89 -20.31 10.07 9.73
CA LEU A 89 -21.74 9.92 9.64
C LEU A 89 -22.21 8.78 10.54
N GLU A 90 -23.30 8.98 11.26
CA GLU A 90 -23.88 7.94 12.11
C GLU A 90 -25.32 7.63 11.65
N THR A 91 -25.60 6.36 11.45
CA THR A 91 -26.95 5.89 11.16
C THR A 91 -27.13 4.49 11.73
N GLU A 92 -28.31 4.24 12.34
CA GLU A 92 -28.66 2.94 12.93
C GLU A 92 -27.61 2.41 13.91
N GLY A 93 -26.96 3.33 14.68
CA GLY A 93 -25.93 2.97 15.65
C GLY A 93 -24.58 2.57 15.05
N ARG A 94 -24.38 2.73 13.74
CA ARG A 94 -23.13 2.48 13.05
C ARG A 94 -22.49 3.79 12.62
N ARG A 95 -21.13 3.84 12.69
CA ARG A 95 -20.32 4.97 12.23
C ARG A 95 -19.75 4.65 10.85
N TYR A 96 -19.72 5.68 10.01
CA TYR A 96 -19.13 5.65 8.67
C TYR A 96 -18.19 6.83 8.55
N TYR A 97 -16.93 6.54 8.21
CA TYR A 97 -15.96 7.60 7.94
C TYR A 97 -15.92 7.87 6.44
N VAL A 98 -16.02 9.13 6.08
CA VAL A 98 -16.16 9.57 4.69
C VAL A 98 -15.04 10.52 4.35
N CYS A 99 -14.34 10.24 3.24
CA CYS A 99 -13.28 11.07 2.69
C CYS A 99 -13.52 11.27 1.19
N LEU A 100 -13.15 12.44 0.68
CA LEU A 100 -13.15 12.74 -0.74
C LEU A 100 -11.71 12.98 -1.20
N PHE A 101 -11.31 12.35 -2.31
CA PHE A 101 -9.99 12.51 -2.91
C PHE A 101 -10.10 13.03 -4.34
N ALA A 102 -9.10 13.77 -4.78
CA ALA A 102 -8.91 14.05 -6.19
C ALA A 102 -8.77 12.72 -6.96
N TYR A 103 -9.23 12.70 -8.20
CA TYR A 103 -9.02 11.53 -9.04
C TYR A 103 -7.61 11.54 -9.62
N ALA A 104 -6.86 10.49 -9.42
CA ALA A 104 -5.53 10.31 -9.99
C ALA A 104 -5.60 10.32 -11.53
N LYS A 105 -4.81 11.20 -12.18
CA LYS A 105 -4.75 11.27 -13.64
C LYS A 105 -4.16 9.99 -14.23
N GLY A 106 -4.68 9.58 -15.37
CA GLY A 106 -4.19 8.39 -16.09
C GLY A 106 -5.01 7.13 -15.80
N MET A 107 -4.36 5.97 -15.82
CA MET A 107 -4.98 4.66 -15.64
C MET A 107 -4.02 3.70 -14.94
N LEU A 108 -4.54 2.59 -14.42
CA LEU A 108 -3.71 1.48 -13.95
C LEU A 108 -2.96 0.84 -15.13
N ILE A 109 -1.76 0.34 -14.89
CA ILE A 109 -1.00 -0.38 -15.92
C ILE A 109 -1.73 -1.66 -16.36
N SER A 110 -2.47 -2.30 -15.45
CA SER A 110 -3.33 -3.46 -15.73
C SER A 110 -4.44 -3.14 -16.71
N ASP A 111 -5.05 -1.94 -16.64
CA ASP A 111 -6.10 -1.50 -17.56
C ASP A 111 -5.58 -1.34 -19.01
N ASN A 112 -4.27 -1.15 -19.16
CA ASN A 112 -3.57 -1.14 -20.45
C ASN A 112 -2.95 -2.51 -20.82
N GLY A 113 -3.32 -3.59 -20.11
CA GLY A 113 -2.78 -4.94 -20.31
C GLY A 113 -1.28 -5.03 -20.05
N TYR A 114 -0.80 -4.34 -19.02
CA TYR A 114 0.60 -4.25 -18.61
C TYR A 114 1.54 -3.71 -19.72
N ARG A 115 1.00 -2.90 -20.64
CA ARG A 115 1.80 -2.19 -21.65
C ARG A 115 2.01 -0.75 -21.20
N TYR A 116 3.26 -0.34 -21.20
CA TYR A 116 3.61 1.05 -20.94
C TYR A 116 3.31 1.94 -22.17
N ARG A 117 3.47 3.22 -22.01
CA ARG A 117 3.17 4.23 -23.03
C ARG A 117 3.94 4.01 -24.34
N GLU A 118 3.33 4.38 -25.45
CA GLU A 118 3.90 4.22 -26.78
C GLU A 118 5.21 5.00 -26.94
N GLY A 119 6.21 4.36 -27.53
CA GLY A 119 7.52 4.97 -27.83
C GLY A 119 8.48 5.06 -26.64
N ALA A 120 8.06 4.66 -25.43
CA ALA A 120 8.93 4.67 -24.25
C ALA A 120 9.27 3.23 -23.79
N PRO A 121 10.50 3.00 -23.29
CA PRO A 121 10.88 1.71 -22.76
C PRO A 121 10.21 1.45 -21.40
N LEU A 122 9.93 0.18 -21.09
CA LEU A 122 9.38 -0.22 -19.79
C LEU A 122 10.28 0.19 -18.60
N ALA A 123 11.59 0.29 -18.82
CA ALA A 123 12.52 0.77 -17.82
C ALA A 123 12.21 2.21 -17.32
N GLU A 124 11.61 3.06 -18.17
CA GLU A 124 11.15 4.39 -17.75
C GLU A 124 10.05 4.30 -16.69
N TYR A 125 9.12 3.37 -16.87
CA TYR A 125 8.08 3.11 -15.88
C TYR A 125 8.67 2.69 -14.52
N PHE A 126 9.60 1.74 -14.51
CA PHE A 126 10.26 1.30 -13.28
C PHE A 126 11.06 2.42 -12.62
N TYR A 127 11.75 3.24 -13.40
CA TYR A 127 12.45 4.41 -12.92
C TYR A 127 11.49 5.42 -12.29
N ASN A 128 10.38 5.75 -12.96
CA ASN A 128 9.37 6.69 -12.47
C ASN A 128 8.67 6.17 -11.21
N THR A 129 8.45 4.86 -11.09
CA THR A 129 7.93 4.21 -9.89
C THR A 129 8.87 4.46 -8.70
N GLY A 130 10.15 4.20 -8.87
CA GLY A 130 11.17 4.46 -7.85
C GLY A 130 11.28 5.94 -7.48
N LYS A 131 11.31 6.83 -8.47
CA LYS A 131 11.34 8.27 -8.26
C LYS A 131 10.14 8.76 -7.45
N THR A 132 8.93 8.30 -7.78
CA THR A 132 7.70 8.65 -7.06
C THR A 132 7.76 8.20 -5.61
N LEU A 133 8.15 6.95 -5.35
CA LEU A 133 8.32 6.44 -3.99
C LEU A 133 9.39 7.21 -3.22
N GLY A 134 10.53 7.50 -3.85
CA GLY A 134 11.61 8.30 -3.26
C GLY A 134 11.13 9.68 -2.82
N ARG A 135 10.30 10.35 -3.63
CA ARG A 135 9.70 11.65 -3.27
C ARG A 135 8.79 11.55 -2.05
N ILE A 136 7.96 10.51 -1.96
CA ILE A 136 7.08 10.27 -0.80
C ILE A 136 7.94 10.05 0.47
N HIS A 137 8.95 9.19 0.40
CA HIS A 137 9.81 8.89 1.55
C HIS A 137 10.66 10.10 1.98
N GLN A 138 11.19 10.89 1.03
CA GLN A 138 11.91 12.12 1.35
C GLN A 138 11.05 13.09 2.15
N LEU A 139 9.77 13.23 1.81
CA LEU A 139 8.85 14.07 2.55
C LEU A 139 8.48 13.45 3.90
N SER A 140 8.31 12.14 3.95
CA SER A 140 8.00 11.43 5.20
C SER A 140 9.10 11.60 6.26
N LYS A 141 10.37 11.64 5.88
CA LYS A 141 11.51 11.91 6.81
C LYS A 141 11.34 13.21 7.61
N HIS A 142 10.60 14.18 7.07
CA HIS A 142 10.37 15.51 7.66
C HIS A 142 8.93 15.72 8.14
N TYR A 143 8.09 14.68 8.03
CA TYR A 143 6.70 14.78 8.43
C TYR A 143 6.54 14.75 9.95
N SER A 144 5.81 15.71 10.50
CA SER A 144 5.46 15.78 11.91
C SER A 144 3.95 15.69 12.07
N PRO A 145 3.38 14.52 12.36
CA PRO A 145 1.95 14.29 12.38
C PRO A 145 1.27 14.95 13.58
N ALA A 146 0.06 15.53 13.36
CA ALA A 146 -0.85 15.91 14.43
C ALA A 146 -1.59 14.67 14.98
N HIS A 147 -1.95 13.73 14.11
CA HIS A 147 -2.51 12.43 14.47
C HIS A 147 -1.55 11.31 14.04
N ARG A 148 -1.34 10.32 14.92
CA ARG A 148 -0.40 9.23 14.66
C ARG A 148 -1.08 8.03 14.03
N ARG A 149 -0.43 7.47 13.01
CA ARG A 149 -0.69 6.11 12.54
C ARG A 149 0.00 5.09 13.47
N PRO A 150 -0.49 3.84 13.51
CA PRO A 150 0.18 2.78 14.24
C PRO A 150 1.65 2.63 13.81
N ASP A 151 2.44 2.09 14.72
CA ASP A 151 3.78 1.60 14.45
C ASP A 151 3.72 0.15 13.97
N TYR A 152 4.73 -0.32 13.23
CA TYR A 152 4.77 -1.69 12.73
C TYR A 152 4.50 -2.71 13.84
N PHE A 153 5.16 -2.57 15.00
CA PHE A 153 5.01 -3.51 16.12
C PHE A 153 3.69 -3.36 16.90
N ASP A 154 2.91 -2.32 16.67
CA ASP A 154 1.55 -2.23 17.24
C ASP A 154 0.64 -3.31 16.63
N LYS A 155 0.83 -3.63 15.35
CA LYS A 155 0.10 -4.69 14.65
C LYS A 155 0.88 -6.02 14.66
N TYR A 156 2.13 -6.01 14.19
CA TYR A 156 2.92 -7.22 13.98
C TYR A 156 3.69 -7.59 15.25
N ASN A 157 3.02 -8.25 16.19
CA ASN A 157 3.58 -8.75 17.45
C ASN A 157 3.09 -10.16 17.74
N MET A 158 3.82 -10.90 18.59
CA MET A 158 3.53 -12.31 18.86
C MET A 158 2.20 -12.55 19.56
N ASP A 159 1.65 -11.57 20.28
CA ASP A 159 0.31 -11.70 20.89
C ASP A 159 -0.76 -11.70 19.80
N TYR A 160 -0.61 -10.86 18.78
CA TYR A 160 -1.50 -10.83 17.63
C TYR A 160 -1.34 -12.08 16.76
N ILE A 161 -0.11 -12.43 16.37
CA ILE A 161 0.22 -13.60 15.58
C ILE A 161 -0.33 -14.89 16.23
N ASN A 162 -0.16 -15.04 17.55
CA ASN A 162 -0.65 -16.23 18.26
C ASN A 162 -2.16 -16.35 18.32
N ARG A 163 -2.89 -15.22 18.26
CA ARG A 163 -4.36 -15.22 18.21
C ARG A 163 -4.89 -15.50 16.81
N LEU A 164 -4.21 -15.00 15.81
CA LEU A 164 -4.66 -15.05 14.41
C LEU A 164 -4.30 -16.38 13.76
N ILE A 165 -3.05 -16.81 13.87
CA ILE A 165 -2.54 -18.01 13.21
C ILE A 165 -2.76 -19.24 14.10
N PRO A 166 -3.41 -20.30 13.60
CA PRO A 166 -3.66 -21.54 14.33
C PRO A 166 -2.40 -22.24 14.84
N GLN A 167 -2.56 -23.14 15.85
CA GLN A 167 -1.43 -23.80 16.51
C GLN A 167 -0.71 -24.84 15.64
N GLU A 168 -1.36 -25.39 14.65
CA GLU A 168 -0.75 -26.30 13.67
C GLU A 168 0.39 -25.64 12.89
N TYR A 169 0.37 -24.32 12.72
CA TYR A 169 1.46 -23.54 12.09
C TYR A 169 2.56 -23.13 13.07
N SER A 170 2.87 -23.98 14.06
CA SER A 170 3.83 -23.64 15.15
C SER A 170 5.25 -23.36 14.65
N GLU A 171 5.69 -24.00 13.56
CA GLU A 171 7.01 -23.74 12.96
C GLU A 171 7.04 -22.37 12.26
N LEU A 172 5.99 -22.00 11.53
CA LEU A 172 5.82 -20.71 10.93
C LEU A 172 5.79 -19.61 11.99
N LYS A 173 5.03 -19.79 13.09
CA LYS A 173 4.98 -18.82 14.20
C LYS A 173 6.35 -18.62 14.85
N ARG A 174 7.16 -19.66 14.95
CA ARG A 174 8.55 -19.56 15.45
C ARG A 174 9.42 -18.76 14.47
N ALA A 175 9.33 -19.06 13.18
CA ALA A 175 10.07 -18.33 12.15
C ALA A 175 9.69 -16.84 12.13
N ILE A 176 8.39 -16.50 12.26
CA ILE A 176 7.93 -15.12 12.40
C ILE A 176 8.52 -14.46 13.66
N ALA A 177 8.51 -15.14 14.82
CA ALA A 177 9.08 -14.59 16.04
C ALA A 177 10.57 -14.25 15.90
N ASP A 178 11.35 -15.15 15.28
CA ASP A 178 12.77 -14.93 15.02
C ASP A 178 13.01 -13.72 14.10
N ARG A 179 12.13 -13.48 13.12
CA ARG A 179 12.21 -12.29 12.25
C ARG A 179 11.82 -11.00 12.98
N LEU A 180 10.75 -11.04 13.78
CA LEU A 180 10.35 -9.89 14.59
C LEU A 180 11.47 -9.44 15.54
N ASP A 181 12.24 -10.37 16.11
CA ASP A 181 13.38 -10.04 16.97
C ASP A 181 14.52 -9.41 16.15
N GLN A 182 14.76 -9.87 14.92
CA GLN A 182 15.73 -9.25 14.03
C GLN A 182 15.30 -7.82 13.61
N PHE A 183 14.01 -7.61 13.32
CA PHE A 183 13.50 -6.27 13.00
C PHE A 183 13.66 -5.29 14.17
N ARG A 184 13.45 -5.72 15.41
CA ARG A 184 13.64 -4.87 16.59
C ARG A 184 15.09 -4.39 16.79
N ALA A 185 16.05 -5.07 16.17
CA ALA A 185 17.45 -4.68 16.20
C ALA A 185 17.86 -3.67 15.10
N LEU A 186 16.94 -3.35 14.18
CA LEU A 186 17.21 -2.40 13.10
C LEU A 186 17.11 -0.94 13.60
N PRO A 187 17.86 -0.01 12.99
CA PRO A 187 17.80 1.41 13.31
C PRO A 187 16.40 1.98 12.97
N THR A 188 15.93 2.96 13.76
CA THR A 188 14.61 3.61 13.59
C THR A 188 14.72 5.14 13.57
N GLU A 189 15.89 5.67 13.20
CA GLU A 189 16.10 7.09 13.02
C GLU A 189 15.21 7.62 11.86
N PRO A 190 14.85 8.91 11.86
CA PRO A 190 13.97 9.50 10.83
C PRO A 190 14.47 9.36 9.39
N ASP A 191 15.77 9.15 9.18
CA ASP A 191 16.35 8.96 7.86
C ASP A 191 16.00 7.59 7.25
N VAL A 192 15.63 6.61 8.07
CA VAL A 192 15.36 5.22 7.64
C VAL A 192 13.98 4.72 8.01
N TYR A 193 13.27 5.43 8.91
CA TYR A 193 12.01 5.01 9.49
C TYR A 193 11.02 6.19 9.55
N GLY A 194 9.78 5.98 9.13
CA GLY A 194 8.74 6.99 9.12
C GLY A 194 7.41 6.44 8.61
N LEU A 195 6.49 7.34 8.28
CA LEU A 195 5.21 6.95 7.73
C LEU A 195 5.37 6.56 6.26
N ILE A 196 5.08 5.30 5.92
CA ILE A 196 5.19 4.74 4.58
C ILE A 196 3.83 4.43 3.98
N HIS A 197 3.76 4.13 2.69
CA HIS A 197 2.53 3.70 2.02
C HIS A 197 2.09 2.32 2.51
N PHE A 198 3.03 1.41 2.70
CA PHE A 198 2.89 0.02 3.15
C PHE A 198 2.23 -0.94 2.15
N ASP A 199 1.50 -0.41 1.18
CA ASP A 199 0.89 -1.15 0.06
C ASP A 199 1.18 -0.43 -1.28
N PHE A 200 2.46 -0.05 -1.49
CA PHE A 200 2.88 0.64 -2.69
C PHE A 200 3.02 -0.36 -3.85
N SER A 201 1.99 -0.45 -4.68
CA SER A 201 1.89 -1.39 -5.78
C SER A 201 1.28 -0.75 -7.04
N ASP A 202 1.38 -1.42 -8.18
CA ASP A 202 0.80 -0.97 -9.46
C ASP A 202 -0.75 -0.94 -9.47
N GLY A 203 -1.38 -1.47 -8.44
CA GLY A 203 -2.82 -1.32 -8.15
C GLY A 203 -3.17 0.01 -7.47
N ASN A 204 -2.20 0.72 -6.87
CA ASN A 204 -2.41 1.89 -6.02
C ASN A 204 -1.84 3.18 -6.60
N TYR A 205 -1.59 3.23 -7.91
CA TYR A 205 -1.27 4.47 -8.63
C TYR A 205 -1.71 4.41 -10.09
N HIS A 206 -2.05 5.58 -10.64
CA HIS A 206 -2.29 5.73 -12.07
C HIS A 206 -1.04 6.25 -12.78
N ILE A 207 -0.94 5.89 -14.06
CA ILE A 207 0.10 6.38 -14.97
C ILE A 207 -0.55 7.24 -16.05
N ASP A 208 -0.08 8.45 -16.20
CA ASP A 208 -0.41 9.27 -17.36
C ASP A 208 0.34 8.73 -18.59
N MET A 209 -0.38 8.09 -19.50
CA MET A 209 0.22 7.45 -20.69
C MET A 209 0.80 8.43 -21.70
N ASP A 210 0.54 9.73 -21.59
CA ASP A 210 1.15 10.75 -22.43
C ASP A 210 2.53 11.16 -21.90
N THR A 211 2.68 11.31 -20.58
CA THR A 211 3.91 11.84 -19.94
C THR A 211 4.73 10.78 -19.21
N GLY A 212 4.11 9.69 -18.76
CA GLY A 212 4.72 8.69 -17.89
C GLY A 212 4.69 9.07 -16.40
N ASP A 213 4.05 10.19 -16.06
CA ASP A 213 3.91 10.62 -14.66
C ASP A 213 3.01 9.66 -13.89
N ILE A 214 3.38 9.39 -12.64
CA ILE A 214 2.65 8.52 -11.72
C ILE A 214 1.92 9.38 -10.68
N THR A 215 0.67 9.06 -10.36
CA THR A 215 -0.10 9.65 -9.26
C THR A 215 -0.58 8.56 -8.32
N VAL A 216 -0.08 8.58 -7.08
CA VAL A 216 -0.34 7.55 -6.05
C VAL A 216 -1.62 7.86 -5.28
N PHE A 217 -2.33 6.81 -4.87
CA PHE A 217 -3.53 6.87 -4.05
C PHE A 217 -3.61 5.67 -3.10
N ASP A 218 -4.63 5.63 -2.24
CA ASP A 218 -4.95 4.56 -1.30
C ASP A 218 -3.89 4.33 -0.21
N PHE A 219 -3.68 5.38 0.57
CA PHE A 219 -2.80 5.36 1.76
C PHE A 219 -3.49 4.75 3.00
N ASP A 220 -4.59 4.01 2.83
CA ASP A 220 -5.37 3.55 3.97
C ASP A 220 -4.60 2.53 4.85
N ASN A 221 -3.62 1.84 4.29
CA ASN A 221 -2.70 0.94 4.99
C ASN A 221 -1.43 1.62 5.53
N CYS A 222 -1.23 2.94 5.31
CA CYS A 222 -0.02 3.62 5.75
C CYS A 222 0.25 3.39 7.25
N ILE A 223 1.52 3.16 7.59
CA ILE A 223 1.98 2.79 8.92
C ILE A 223 3.39 3.34 9.14
N ASN A 224 3.80 3.57 10.39
CA ASN A 224 5.20 3.87 10.67
C ASN A 224 6.04 2.59 10.56
N CYS A 225 6.94 2.59 9.60
CA CYS A 225 7.81 1.44 9.30
C CYS A 225 9.10 1.93 8.61
N TRP A 226 10.03 1.02 8.35
CA TRP A 226 11.23 1.30 7.56
C TRP A 226 10.87 1.60 6.10
N PHE A 227 11.49 2.62 5.51
CA PHE A 227 11.34 2.94 4.09
C PHE A 227 11.73 1.76 3.18
N MET A 228 12.63 0.92 3.68
CA MET A 228 13.04 -0.31 3.00
C MET A 228 11.90 -1.31 2.79
N PHE A 229 10.82 -1.26 3.60
CA PHE A 229 9.67 -2.14 3.40
C PHE A 229 9.00 -1.90 2.04
N ASP A 230 8.68 -0.65 1.69
CA ASP A 230 8.05 -0.35 0.39
C ASP A 230 8.98 -0.71 -0.79
N LEU A 231 10.30 -0.56 -0.62
CA LEU A 231 11.28 -1.02 -1.62
C LEU A 231 11.32 -2.54 -1.75
N ALA A 232 11.25 -3.26 -0.63
CA ALA A 232 11.18 -4.73 -0.63
C ALA A 232 9.86 -5.23 -1.23
N ASN A 233 8.75 -4.52 -0.97
CA ASN A 233 7.46 -4.81 -1.59
C ASN A 233 7.53 -4.65 -3.12
N LEU A 234 8.14 -3.58 -3.63
CA LEU A 234 8.40 -3.43 -5.07
C LEU A 234 9.30 -4.55 -5.61
N TRP A 235 10.32 -4.98 -4.87
CA TRP A 235 11.15 -6.10 -5.29
C TRP A 235 10.32 -7.38 -5.47
N THR A 236 9.42 -7.70 -4.53
CA THR A 236 8.57 -8.89 -4.63
C THR A 236 7.61 -8.82 -5.81
N HIS A 237 7.10 -7.64 -6.16
CA HIS A 237 6.26 -7.43 -7.34
C HIS A 237 7.01 -7.64 -8.66
N GLY A 238 8.33 -7.57 -8.67
CA GLY A 238 9.15 -7.92 -9.84
C GLY A 238 8.90 -9.32 -10.36
N GLU A 239 8.52 -10.26 -9.49
CA GLU A 239 8.15 -11.63 -9.87
C GLU A 239 7.00 -11.63 -10.90
N GLY A 240 5.95 -10.83 -10.67
CA GLY A 240 4.81 -10.73 -11.59
C GLY A 240 5.20 -10.30 -13.00
N TRP A 241 6.16 -9.38 -13.12
CA TRP A 241 6.66 -8.88 -14.41
C TRP A 241 7.44 -9.92 -15.19
N PHE A 242 8.15 -10.84 -14.52
CA PHE A 242 9.06 -11.80 -15.15
C PHE A 242 8.63 -13.27 -14.98
N ARG A 243 7.41 -13.50 -14.52
CA ARG A 243 6.84 -14.86 -14.30
C ARG A 243 6.90 -15.74 -15.56
N SER A 244 6.81 -15.16 -16.75
CA SER A 244 6.88 -15.88 -18.03
C SER A 244 8.28 -16.39 -18.38
N GLU A 245 9.35 -15.88 -17.74
CA GLU A 245 10.71 -16.38 -17.94
C GLU A 245 10.89 -17.73 -17.19
N ALA A 246 11.00 -18.79 -17.95
CA ALA A 246 11.09 -20.15 -17.41
C ALA A 246 12.45 -20.47 -16.76
N ASN A 247 13.51 -19.74 -17.12
CA ASN A 247 14.84 -19.94 -16.55
C ASN A 247 14.99 -19.14 -15.25
N PRO A 248 15.11 -19.81 -14.08
CA PRO A 248 15.18 -19.10 -12.78
C PRO A 248 16.35 -18.10 -12.68
N THR A 249 17.51 -18.45 -13.25
CA THR A 249 18.69 -17.56 -13.22
C THR A 249 18.42 -16.27 -14.00
N LYS A 250 17.87 -16.40 -15.22
CA LYS A 250 17.51 -15.22 -16.03
C LYS A 250 16.40 -14.40 -15.37
N ARG A 251 15.41 -15.05 -14.77
CA ARG A 251 14.36 -14.37 -14.03
C ARG A 251 14.95 -13.51 -12.91
N MET A 252 15.87 -14.08 -12.13
CA MET A 252 16.57 -13.32 -11.07
C MET A 252 17.39 -12.15 -11.63
N GLU A 253 18.09 -12.33 -12.78
CA GLU A 253 18.80 -11.24 -13.44
C GLU A 253 17.85 -10.11 -13.88
N TYR A 254 16.67 -10.44 -14.40
CA TYR A 254 15.67 -9.45 -14.77
C TYR A 254 15.05 -8.75 -13.56
N MET A 255 14.77 -9.49 -12.48
CA MET A 255 14.31 -8.91 -11.23
C MET A 255 15.35 -7.95 -10.62
N GLN A 256 16.62 -8.31 -10.68
CA GLN A 256 17.70 -7.43 -10.22
C GLN A 256 17.76 -6.14 -11.07
N LEU A 257 17.71 -6.26 -12.40
CA LEU A 257 17.71 -5.10 -13.30
C LEU A 257 16.49 -4.20 -13.08
N TYR A 258 15.33 -4.80 -12.86
CA TYR A 258 14.09 -4.11 -12.48
C TYR A 258 14.29 -3.29 -11.20
N PHE A 259 14.78 -3.94 -10.14
CA PHE A 259 15.00 -3.30 -8.86
C PHE A 259 16.09 -2.22 -8.90
N ASP A 260 17.19 -2.47 -9.60
CA ASP A 260 18.24 -1.48 -9.82
C ASP A 260 17.71 -0.24 -10.54
N THR A 261 16.80 -0.42 -11.50
CA THR A 261 16.16 0.69 -12.22
C THR A 261 15.24 1.50 -11.28
N ILE A 262 14.48 0.83 -10.42
CA ILE A 262 13.67 1.48 -9.37
C ILE A 262 14.58 2.27 -8.42
N LEU A 263 15.66 1.67 -7.93
CA LEU A 263 16.62 2.33 -7.03
C LEU A 263 17.30 3.54 -7.69
N GLN A 264 17.58 3.50 -8.99
CA GLN A 264 18.08 4.68 -9.71
C GLN A 264 17.09 5.83 -9.64
N GLY A 265 15.81 5.59 -9.90
CA GLY A 265 14.76 6.60 -9.76
C GLY A 265 14.63 7.09 -8.32
N TYR A 266 14.55 6.18 -7.35
CA TYR A 266 14.44 6.47 -5.92
C TYR A 266 15.55 7.39 -5.42
N LYS A 267 16.81 7.07 -5.76
CA LYS A 267 18.01 7.83 -5.35
C LYS A 267 18.09 9.22 -5.97
N THR A 268 17.24 9.59 -6.91
CA THR A 268 17.15 10.99 -7.39
C THR A 268 16.38 11.90 -6.44
N GLU A 269 15.57 11.34 -5.54
CA GLU A 269 14.72 12.10 -4.62
C GLU A 269 15.16 11.99 -3.16
N THR A 270 15.75 10.83 -2.78
CA THR A 270 16.22 10.59 -1.41
C THR A 270 17.31 9.52 -1.38
N ASP A 271 18.13 9.54 -0.34
CA ASP A 271 19.12 8.49 -0.13
C ASP A 271 18.45 7.19 0.36
N ALA A 272 18.91 6.07 -0.19
CA ALA A 272 18.62 4.74 0.35
C ALA A 272 19.80 4.32 1.24
N ASP A 273 19.50 3.99 2.50
CA ASP A 273 20.53 3.56 3.45
C ASP A 273 21.19 2.25 3.00
N GLU A 274 22.51 2.26 2.80
CA GLU A 274 23.22 1.11 2.25
C GLU A 274 23.24 -0.10 3.19
N PHE A 275 23.29 0.12 4.52
CA PHE A 275 23.20 -0.96 5.49
C PHE A 275 21.83 -1.67 5.40
N LEU A 276 20.74 -0.91 5.25
CA LEU A 276 19.40 -1.49 5.08
C LEU A 276 19.21 -2.11 3.70
N LEU A 277 19.85 -1.59 2.65
CA LEU A 277 19.86 -2.24 1.33
C LEU A 277 20.54 -3.62 1.38
N GLU A 278 21.64 -3.77 2.13
CA GLU A 278 22.25 -5.08 2.37
C GLU A 278 21.32 -6.05 3.14
N LYS A 279 20.34 -5.50 3.86
CA LYS A 279 19.30 -6.26 4.57
C LYS A 279 18.03 -6.48 3.75
N LEU A 280 18.03 -6.18 2.44
CA LEU A 280 16.88 -6.41 1.56
C LEU A 280 16.24 -7.81 1.74
N PRO A 281 16.98 -8.92 1.87
CA PRO A 281 16.36 -10.23 2.12
C PRO A 281 15.53 -10.28 3.40
N LEU A 282 15.97 -9.60 4.46
CA LEU A 282 15.22 -9.51 5.72
C LEU A 282 13.93 -8.69 5.56
N PHE A 283 13.95 -7.61 4.75
CA PHE A 283 12.75 -6.83 4.45
C PHE A 283 11.79 -7.57 3.50
N ILE A 284 12.30 -8.43 2.62
CA ILE A 284 11.47 -9.35 1.84
C ILE A 284 10.75 -10.32 2.79
N ASP A 285 11.45 -10.87 3.79
CA ASP A 285 10.79 -11.70 4.82
C ASP A 285 9.70 -10.91 5.57
N MET A 286 9.88 -9.59 5.78
CA MET A 286 8.86 -8.73 6.39
C MET A 286 7.60 -8.63 5.50
N VAL A 287 7.77 -8.48 4.18
CA VAL A 287 6.66 -8.51 3.22
C VAL A 287 5.96 -9.87 3.21
N LEU A 288 6.71 -10.98 3.25
CA LEU A 288 6.11 -12.32 3.32
C LEU A 288 5.30 -12.52 4.60
N ILE A 289 5.75 -12.00 5.73
CA ILE A 289 4.99 -12.03 7.00
C ILE A 289 3.70 -11.21 6.86
N GLU A 290 3.77 -10.06 6.23
CA GLU A 290 2.60 -9.22 6.00
C GLU A 290 1.58 -9.95 5.13
N ASN A 291 1.98 -10.52 4.00
CA ASN A 291 1.11 -11.29 3.10
C ASN A 291 0.44 -12.46 3.83
N ILE A 292 1.20 -13.23 4.62
CA ILE A 292 0.65 -14.34 5.41
C ILE A 292 -0.37 -13.84 6.42
N VAL A 293 -0.07 -12.77 7.13
CA VAL A 293 -0.98 -12.18 8.14
C VAL A 293 -2.25 -11.68 7.48
N ASP A 294 -2.15 -11.00 6.33
CA ASP A 294 -3.31 -10.49 5.60
C ASP A 294 -4.22 -11.63 5.14
N GLU A 295 -3.65 -12.73 4.64
CA GLU A 295 -4.41 -13.92 4.24
C GLU A 295 -5.21 -14.51 5.42
N PHE A 296 -4.59 -14.68 6.58
CA PHE A 296 -5.29 -15.12 7.79
C PHE A 296 -6.36 -14.11 8.26
N GLU A 297 -6.13 -12.81 8.12
CA GLU A 297 -7.10 -11.76 8.45
C GLU A 297 -8.32 -11.80 7.52
N VAL A 298 -8.09 -11.99 6.21
CA VAL A 298 -9.15 -12.08 5.20
C VAL A 298 -10.02 -13.30 5.48
N CYS A 299 -9.42 -14.49 5.58
CA CYS A 299 -10.15 -15.74 5.84
C CYS A 299 -10.92 -15.68 7.17
N ALA A 300 -10.29 -15.16 8.24
CA ALA A 300 -10.98 -15.01 9.54
C ALA A 300 -12.19 -14.07 9.48
N ARG A 301 -12.14 -13.02 8.64
CA ARG A 301 -13.25 -12.08 8.44
C ARG A 301 -14.40 -12.72 7.65
N GLU A 302 -14.07 -13.57 6.69
CA GLU A 302 -15.05 -14.28 5.87
C GLU A 302 -15.59 -15.54 6.54
N GLY A 303 -14.97 -15.98 7.63
CA GLY A 303 -15.33 -17.19 8.36
C GLY A 303 -14.87 -18.46 7.65
N GLU A 304 -13.80 -18.35 6.89
CA GLU A 304 -13.17 -19.42 6.12
C GLU A 304 -11.82 -19.81 6.74
N ASP A 305 -11.37 -21.03 6.47
CA ASP A 305 -10.03 -21.49 6.82
C ASP A 305 -9.07 -21.09 5.68
N VAL A 306 -7.81 -20.75 6.06
CA VAL A 306 -6.76 -20.43 5.08
C VAL A 306 -6.43 -21.67 4.26
N ASP A 307 -6.43 -21.54 2.93
CA ASP A 307 -5.88 -22.58 2.07
C ASP A 307 -4.35 -22.61 2.22
N ALA A 308 -3.82 -23.76 2.59
CA ALA A 308 -2.39 -23.92 2.78
C ALA A 308 -1.57 -23.59 1.51
N GLU A 309 -2.15 -23.77 0.32
CA GLU A 309 -1.49 -23.46 -0.96
C GLU A 309 -1.24 -21.95 -1.12
N ASP A 310 -2.10 -21.07 -0.56
CA ASP A 310 -1.98 -19.62 -0.68
C ASP A 310 -0.80 -19.06 0.10
N ILE A 311 -0.40 -19.71 1.20
CA ILE A 311 0.72 -19.29 2.04
C ILE A 311 1.96 -20.19 1.93
N GLU A 312 1.90 -21.31 1.18
CA GLU A 312 2.93 -22.36 1.18
C GLU A 312 4.32 -21.83 0.84
N ASP A 313 4.45 -21.07 -0.23
CA ASP A 313 5.75 -20.58 -0.70
C ASP A 313 6.36 -19.58 0.28
N ALA A 314 5.56 -18.66 0.80
CA ALA A 314 6.00 -17.68 1.79
C ALA A 314 6.39 -18.37 3.12
N ALA A 315 5.56 -19.27 3.61
CA ALA A 315 5.82 -20.04 4.83
C ALA A 315 7.09 -20.89 4.70
N ARG A 316 7.26 -21.57 3.56
CA ARG A 316 8.45 -22.38 3.24
C ARG A 316 9.73 -21.54 3.24
N CYS A 317 9.70 -20.34 2.65
CA CYS A 317 10.83 -19.42 2.65
C CYS A 317 11.21 -18.98 4.06
N LEU A 318 10.23 -18.57 4.88
CA LEU A 318 10.46 -18.14 6.25
C LEU A 318 10.98 -19.27 7.15
N VAL A 319 10.34 -20.45 7.10
CA VAL A 319 10.67 -21.61 7.97
C VAL A 319 12.04 -22.19 7.64
N ASN A 320 12.39 -22.30 6.37
CA ASN A 320 13.64 -22.92 5.95
C ASN A 320 14.76 -21.92 5.67
N HIS A 321 14.56 -20.63 5.94
CA HIS A 321 15.54 -19.57 5.66
C HIS A 321 16.00 -19.55 4.19
N ILE A 322 15.05 -19.80 3.27
CA ILE A 322 15.31 -19.79 1.84
C ILE A 322 15.00 -18.37 1.32
N PRO A 323 15.94 -17.71 0.64
CA PRO A 323 15.64 -16.43 0.01
C PRO A 323 14.45 -16.55 -0.94
N TYR A 324 13.49 -15.66 -0.80
CA TYR A 324 12.36 -15.61 -1.74
C TYR A 324 12.86 -15.20 -3.13
N ALA A 325 12.66 -16.07 -4.09
CA ALA A 325 13.10 -15.90 -5.48
C ALA A 325 11.90 -15.76 -6.46
N GLY A 326 10.73 -15.43 -5.91
CA GLY A 326 9.49 -15.50 -6.65
C GLY A 326 8.94 -16.94 -6.66
N ILE A 327 7.65 -17.07 -6.97
CA ILE A 327 6.96 -18.37 -7.02
C ILE A 327 7.61 -19.19 -8.15
N GLY A 328 8.41 -20.14 -7.74
CA GLY A 328 9.03 -21.11 -8.64
C GLY A 328 8.27 -22.42 -8.58
N LYS A 329 7.30 -22.61 -9.46
CA LYS A 329 6.85 -23.95 -9.86
C LYS A 329 7.48 -24.30 -11.17
#